data_71187177ca052741d00d44c1abd4d4b2
#
_entry.id   71187177ca052741d00d44c1abd4d4b2
#
_cell.length_a   1.000
_cell.length_b   1.000
_cell.length_c   1.000
_cell.angle_alpha   90.00
_cell.angle_beta   90.00
_cell.angle_gamma   90.00
#
_symmetry.space_group_name_H-M   'P 1'
#
loop_
_entity.id
_entity.type
_entity.pdbx_description
1 polymer ?
#
loop_
_entity_poly.entity_id
_entity_poly.type
_entity_poly.pdbx_seq_one_letter_code
_entity_poly.pdbx_strand_id
1 'polypeptide(L)'
;MSRRVILGHGASGTAASMRPHVDGLRRRGIEAEAIDLPKGRAERAVPVFAARAGDDLPQMVIGGHSYGGRVASMLAAEQRAGGLVLLSYPLHRPGHAEELRVEHWPRITCPVLLLSGESDPFARVDLLRAQVATQQGWVLHTYAGVQHGLLPVLDDALDRVAEFVRLLG
;
A
#
# COMPACT_ATOMS: atom_id res chain seq x y z
N MET A 1 8.41 2.77 20.43
CA MET A 1 8.34 1.48 19.70
C MET A 1 7.80 1.74 18.28
N SER A 2 8.39 1.09 17.29
CA SER A 2 7.87 1.22 15.93
C SER A 2 6.51 0.55 15.80
N ARG A 3 5.68 1.09 14.91
CA ARG A 3 4.34 0.55 14.66
C ARG A 3 4.45 -0.80 13.93
N ARG A 4 3.49 -1.67 14.20
CA ARG A 4 3.35 -2.94 13.48
C ARG A 4 2.79 -2.69 12.08
N VAL A 5 3.25 -3.48 11.11
CA VAL A 5 2.83 -3.39 9.71
C VAL A 5 2.02 -4.62 9.30
N ILE A 6 0.86 -4.41 8.69
CA ILE A 6 0.05 -5.48 8.08
C ILE A 6 -0.07 -5.21 6.58
N LEU A 7 0.29 -6.22 5.78
CA LEU A 7 0.30 -6.11 4.32
C LEU A 7 -0.69 -7.09 3.66
N GLY A 8 -1.46 -6.57 2.72
CA GLY A 8 -2.26 -7.36 1.79
C GLY A 8 -1.47 -7.69 0.52
N HIS A 9 -1.83 -8.80 -0.11
CA HIS A 9 -1.20 -9.31 -1.33
C HIS A 9 -1.88 -8.80 -2.61
N GLY A 10 -1.28 -9.06 -3.77
CA GLY A 10 -1.87 -8.78 -5.08
C GLY A 10 -3.07 -9.69 -5.39
N ALA A 11 -3.81 -9.34 -6.44
CA ALA A 11 -5.09 -10.00 -6.79
C ALA A 11 -4.97 -11.51 -7.02
N SER A 12 -3.86 -11.98 -7.56
CA SER A 12 -3.62 -13.42 -7.83
C SER A 12 -2.78 -14.10 -6.76
N GLY A 13 -2.39 -13.38 -5.71
CA GLY A 13 -1.49 -13.87 -4.66
C GLY A 13 -2.21 -14.40 -3.42
N THR A 14 -1.40 -14.67 -2.43
CA THR A 14 -1.79 -15.01 -1.06
C THR A 14 -0.85 -14.31 -0.09
N ALA A 15 -1.07 -14.44 1.22
CA ALA A 15 -0.14 -13.93 2.22
C ALA A 15 1.29 -14.45 1.98
N ALA A 16 1.44 -15.70 1.54
CA ALA A 16 2.75 -16.29 1.25
C ALA A 16 3.52 -15.56 0.14
N SER A 17 2.83 -14.95 -0.81
CA SER A 17 3.48 -14.16 -1.88
C SER A 17 4.13 -12.88 -1.37
N MET A 18 3.75 -12.42 -0.18
CA MET A 18 4.34 -11.23 0.47
C MET A 18 5.53 -11.56 1.38
N ARG A 19 5.97 -12.81 1.42
CA ARG A 19 7.10 -13.23 2.27
C ARG A 19 8.36 -12.39 2.07
N PRO A 20 8.80 -12.06 0.83
CA PRO A 20 9.97 -11.21 0.65
C PRO A 20 9.83 -9.84 1.33
N HIS A 21 8.65 -9.25 1.28
CA HIS A 21 8.35 -7.96 1.92
C HIS A 21 8.37 -8.07 3.45
N VAL A 22 7.66 -9.06 3.98
CA VAL A 22 7.57 -9.29 5.44
C VAL A 22 8.93 -9.60 6.03
N ASP A 23 9.67 -10.54 5.44
CA ASP A 23 11.01 -10.92 5.92
C ASP A 23 11.98 -9.75 5.80
N GLY A 24 11.89 -8.98 4.73
CA GLY A 24 12.71 -7.80 4.53
C GLY A 24 12.47 -6.71 5.58
N LEU A 25 11.21 -6.48 5.96
CA LEU A 25 10.87 -5.54 7.04
C LEU A 25 11.33 -6.05 8.40
N ARG A 26 11.14 -7.34 8.67
CA ARG A 26 11.61 -7.95 9.92
C ARG A 26 13.12 -7.85 10.08
N ARG A 27 13.89 -8.07 9.02
CA ARG A 27 15.35 -7.87 9.03
C ARG A 27 15.76 -6.42 9.34
N ARG A 28 14.86 -5.47 9.10
CA ARG A 28 15.04 -4.05 9.42
C ARG A 28 14.50 -3.67 10.81
N GLY A 29 14.10 -4.66 11.61
CA GLY A 29 13.57 -4.44 12.96
C GLY A 29 12.13 -3.96 13.00
N ILE A 30 11.38 -4.09 11.91
CA ILE A 30 9.97 -3.73 11.83
C ILE A 30 9.12 -4.98 12.04
N GLU A 31 8.22 -4.96 12.99
CA GLU A 31 7.23 -6.02 13.15
C GLU A 31 6.26 -5.98 11.98
N ALA A 32 6.21 -7.05 11.19
CA ALA A 32 5.40 -7.12 9.98
C ALA A 32 4.77 -8.49 9.81
N GLU A 33 3.57 -8.51 9.22
CA GLU A 33 2.90 -9.72 8.78
C GLU A 33 2.13 -9.45 7.49
N ALA A 34 1.83 -10.52 6.77
CA ALA A 34 0.93 -10.50 5.63
C ALA A 34 -0.33 -11.31 5.96
N ILE A 35 -1.45 -10.92 5.37
CA ILE A 35 -2.73 -11.58 5.59
C ILE A 35 -3.32 -12.06 4.27
N ASP A 36 -4.11 -13.13 4.34
CA ASP A 36 -4.88 -13.60 3.20
C ASP A 36 -6.14 -12.75 3.03
N LEU A 37 -6.37 -12.31 1.80
CA LEU A 37 -7.55 -11.54 1.42
C LEU A 37 -8.39 -12.35 0.42
N PRO A 38 -9.73 -12.26 0.48
CA PRO A 38 -10.57 -12.88 -0.53
C PRO A 38 -10.29 -12.27 -1.90
N LYS A 39 -10.33 -13.11 -2.92
CA LYS A 39 -10.17 -12.67 -4.31
C LYS A 39 -11.46 -12.00 -4.82
N GLY A 40 -11.33 -11.19 -5.85
CA GLY A 40 -12.45 -10.50 -6.46
C GLY A 40 -12.50 -9.02 -6.10
N ARG A 41 -13.69 -8.52 -5.78
CA ARG A 41 -13.88 -7.10 -5.50
C ARG A 41 -13.18 -6.66 -4.23
N ALA A 42 -12.44 -5.56 -4.32
CA ALA A 42 -11.72 -4.99 -3.18
C ALA A 42 -12.66 -4.66 -2.01
N GLU A 43 -13.86 -4.20 -2.30
CA GLU A 43 -14.87 -3.85 -1.29
C GLU A 43 -15.19 -5.02 -0.36
N ARG A 44 -15.18 -6.24 -0.86
CA ARG A 44 -15.44 -7.45 -0.06
C ARG A 44 -14.27 -7.82 0.87
N ALA A 45 -13.08 -7.38 0.54
CA ALA A 45 -11.89 -7.66 1.35
C ALA A 45 -11.69 -6.64 2.48
N VAL A 46 -12.30 -5.46 2.41
CA VAL A 46 -12.17 -4.43 3.43
C VAL A 46 -12.57 -4.93 4.82
N PRO A 47 -13.73 -5.58 5.02
CA PRO A 47 -14.09 -6.12 6.34
C PRO A 47 -13.12 -7.19 6.86
N VAL A 48 -12.55 -7.99 5.96
CA VAL A 48 -11.56 -9.03 6.32
C VAL A 48 -10.28 -8.36 6.83
N PHE A 49 -9.81 -7.35 6.14
CA PHE A 49 -8.63 -6.58 6.56
C PHE A 49 -8.90 -5.87 7.90
N ALA A 50 -10.05 -5.23 8.04
CA ALA A 50 -10.47 -4.55 9.27
C ALA A 50 -10.51 -5.51 10.47
N ALA A 51 -11.08 -6.69 10.30
CA ALA A 51 -11.16 -7.70 11.35
C ALA A 51 -9.76 -8.17 11.79
N ARG A 52 -8.82 -8.28 10.86
CA ARG A 52 -7.45 -8.69 11.17
C ARG A 52 -6.67 -7.59 11.91
N ALA A 53 -6.87 -6.33 11.57
CA ALA A 53 -6.28 -5.21 12.27
C ALA A 53 -6.87 -5.00 13.66
N GLY A 54 -8.20 -5.19 13.79
CA GLY A 54 -8.89 -5.06 15.06
C GLY A 54 -8.86 -3.63 15.62
N ASP A 55 -8.98 -3.53 16.93
CA ASP A 55 -9.04 -2.24 17.63
C ASP A 55 -7.69 -1.48 17.62
N ASP A 56 -6.60 -2.17 17.29
CA ASP A 56 -5.27 -1.56 17.22
C ASP A 56 -5.01 -0.81 15.90
N LEU A 57 -5.96 -0.78 14.97
CA LEU A 57 -5.82 -0.12 13.68
C LEU A 57 -5.22 1.30 13.77
N PRO A 58 -5.63 2.17 14.72
CA PRO A 58 -5.04 3.51 14.84
C PRO A 58 -3.55 3.51 15.19
N GLN A 59 -3.02 2.40 15.69
CA GLN A 59 -1.61 2.23 16.06
C GLN A 59 -0.80 1.48 15.00
N MET A 60 -1.46 0.96 13.96
CA MET A 60 -0.84 0.14 12.93
C MET A 60 -0.57 0.92 11.66
N VAL A 61 0.43 0.46 10.92
CA VAL A 61 0.60 0.78 9.50
C VAL A 61 -0.02 -0.35 8.69
N ILE A 62 -0.98 -0.03 7.86
CA ILE A 62 -1.59 -0.99 6.94
C ILE A 62 -1.16 -0.69 5.52
N GLY A 63 -1.21 -1.66 4.66
CA GLY A 63 -0.81 -1.46 3.27
C GLY A 63 -0.85 -2.74 2.46
N GLY A 64 -0.15 -2.73 1.35
CA GLY A 64 -0.03 -3.91 0.52
C GLY A 64 0.42 -3.62 -0.89
N HIS A 65 0.58 -4.72 -1.64
CA HIS A 65 0.93 -4.69 -3.05
C HIS A 65 -0.33 -4.67 -3.90
N SER A 66 -0.42 -3.74 -4.85
CA SER A 66 -1.49 -3.67 -5.84
C SER A 66 -2.89 -3.75 -5.18
N TYR A 67 -3.66 -4.79 -5.47
CA TYR A 67 -4.97 -5.07 -4.88
C TYR A 67 -4.98 -4.93 -3.34
N GLY A 68 -4.00 -5.51 -2.66
CA GLY A 68 -3.89 -5.43 -1.20
C GLY A 68 -3.71 -3.99 -0.70
N GLY A 69 -2.94 -3.16 -1.43
CA GLY A 69 -2.80 -1.74 -1.14
C GLY A 69 -4.12 -0.99 -1.36
N ARG A 70 -4.83 -1.31 -2.43
CA ARG A 70 -6.16 -0.72 -2.69
C ARG A 70 -7.15 -1.04 -1.57
N VAL A 71 -7.22 -2.29 -1.12
CA VAL A 71 -8.06 -2.69 0.02
C VAL A 71 -7.69 -1.91 1.27
N ALA A 72 -6.40 -1.83 1.60
CA ALA A 72 -5.91 -1.08 2.75
C ALA A 72 -6.28 0.42 2.66
N SER A 73 -6.18 1.02 1.47
CA SER A 73 -6.55 2.42 1.26
C SER A 73 -8.05 2.66 1.48
N MET A 74 -8.89 1.72 1.07
CA MET A 74 -10.34 1.80 1.30
C MET A 74 -10.66 1.69 2.78
N LEU A 75 -9.98 0.81 3.50
CA LEU A 75 -10.12 0.72 4.96
C LEU A 75 -9.68 2.01 5.64
N ALA A 76 -8.53 2.57 5.25
CA ALA A 76 -8.02 3.82 5.81
C ALA A 76 -8.94 5.02 5.53
N ALA A 77 -9.76 4.96 4.48
CA ALA A 77 -10.78 5.96 4.17
C ALA A 77 -12.02 5.85 5.07
N GLU A 78 -12.32 4.65 5.59
CA GLU A 78 -13.46 4.39 6.48
C GLU A 78 -13.10 4.55 7.95
N GLN A 79 -11.89 4.12 8.33
CA GLN A 79 -11.41 4.10 9.70
C GLN A 79 -9.97 4.63 9.74
N ARG A 80 -9.65 5.44 10.74
CA ARG A 80 -8.30 5.97 10.87
C ARG A 80 -7.30 4.85 11.18
N ALA A 81 -6.28 4.74 10.35
CA ALA A 81 -5.10 3.91 10.59
C ALA A 81 -3.95 4.75 11.14
N GLY A 82 -2.92 4.12 11.66
CA GLY A 82 -1.69 4.80 12.09
C GLY A 82 -0.84 5.30 10.93
N GLY A 83 -0.93 4.62 9.79
CA GLY A 83 -0.26 4.99 8.55
C GLY A 83 -0.66 4.03 7.43
N LEU A 84 -0.36 4.41 6.19
CA LEU A 84 -0.72 3.63 5.00
C LEU A 84 0.48 3.53 4.06
N VAL A 85 0.79 2.31 3.63
CA VAL A 85 1.85 2.03 2.65
C VAL A 85 1.26 1.38 1.42
N LEU A 86 1.37 2.05 0.28
CA LEU A 86 0.85 1.60 -1.00
C LEU A 86 1.99 1.23 -1.93
N LEU A 87 2.12 -0.05 -2.23
CA LEU A 87 3.14 -0.60 -3.11
C LEU A 87 2.50 -0.95 -4.45
N SER A 88 2.87 -0.24 -5.51
CA SER A 88 2.29 -0.42 -6.85
C SER A 88 0.77 -0.29 -6.85
N TYR A 89 0.26 0.83 -6.36
CA TYR A 89 -1.18 1.09 -6.31
C TYR A 89 -1.79 1.00 -7.72
N PRO A 90 -2.86 0.21 -7.92
CA PRO A 90 -3.51 0.08 -9.22
C PRO A 90 -4.43 1.29 -9.46
N LEU A 91 -3.86 2.41 -9.89
CA LEU A 91 -4.55 3.68 -10.09
C LEU A 91 -5.71 3.54 -11.09
N HIS A 92 -5.54 2.70 -12.10
CA HIS A 92 -6.52 2.39 -13.12
C HIS A 92 -6.24 1.00 -13.72
N ARG A 93 -7.18 0.45 -14.46
CA ARG A 93 -6.91 -0.75 -15.25
C ARG A 93 -6.01 -0.40 -16.44
N PRO A 94 -5.16 -1.30 -16.92
CA PRO A 94 -4.40 -1.07 -18.15
C PRO A 94 -5.31 -0.71 -19.30
N GLY A 95 -4.97 0.36 -20.03
CA GLY A 95 -5.80 0.86 -21.14
C GLY A 95 -7.02 1.69 -20.73
N HIS A 96 -7.25 1.91 -19.44
CA HIS A 96 -8.40 2.65 -18.90
C HIS A 96 -7.96 3.77 -17.97
N ALA A 97 -7.00 4.58 -18.42
CA ALA A 97 -6.44 5.68 -17.61
C ALA A 97 -7.45 6.80 -17.31
N GLU A 98 -8.58 6.83 -18.01
CA GLU A 98 -9.69 7.74 -17.75
C GLU A 98 -10.52 7.35 -16.51
N GLU A 99 -10.38 6.11 -16.03
CA GLU A 99 -11.13 5.58 -14.89
C GLU A 99 -10.22 5.43 -13.67
N LEU A 100 -9.97 6.53 -12.97
CA LEU A 100 -9.07 6.52 -11.79
C LEU A 100 -9.79 5.99 -10.56
N ARG A 101 -9.05 5.19 -9.78
CA ARG A 101 -9.54 4.54 -8.54
C ARG A 101 -9.11 5.33 -7.30
N VAL A 102 -9.54 6.59 -7.22
CA VAL A 102 -9.08 7.54 -6.18
C VAL A 102 -10.21 8.26 -5.46
N GLU A 103 -11.45 7.94 -5.72
CA GLU A 103 -12.62 8.63 -5.16
C GLU A 103 -12.66 8.63 -3.64
N HIS A 104 -12.06 7.64 -2.99
CA HIS A 104 -11.98 7.52 -1.53
C HIS A 104 -10.76 8.21 -0.93
N TRP A 105 -9.75 8.58 -1.72
CA TRP A 105 -8.49 9.16 -1.24
C TRP A 105 -8.65 10.40 -0.36
N PRO A 106 -9.56 11.36 -0.67
CA PRO A 106 -9.74 12.53 0.18
C PRO A 106 -10.18 12.25 1.62
N ARG A 107 -10.72 11.06 1.88
CA ARG A 107 -11.13 10.65 3.23
C ARG A 107 -10.00 9.99 4.05
N ILE A 108 -8.86 9.72 3.44
CA ILE A 108 -7.69 9.15 4.14
C ILE A 108 -7.02 10.25 4.92
N THR A 109 -6.95 10.12 6.24
CA THR A 109 -6.42 11.16 7.14
C THR A 109 -5.07 10.79 7.77
N CYS A 110 -4.60 9.55 7.60
CA CYS A 110 -3.30 9.14 8.11
C CYS A 110 -2.18 9.50 7.12
N PRO A 111 -0.91 9.53 7.58
CA PRO A 111 0.23 9.64 6.67
C PRO A 111 0.28 8.50 5.68
N VAL A 112 0.70 8.78 4.44
CA VAL A 112 0.75 7.80 3.35
C VAL A 112 2.10 7.84 2.66
N LEU A 113 2.69 6.66 2.46
CA LEU A 113 3.82 6.43 1.56
C LEU A 113 3.36 5.61 0.37
N LEU A 114 3.54 6.12 -0.85
CA LEU A 114 3.21 5.43 -2.09
C LEU A 114 4.48 5.21 -2.92
N LEU A 115 4.77 3.96 -3.25
CA LEU A 115 5.92 3.56 -4.08
C LEU A 115 5.41 2.92 -5.36
N SER A 116 5.89 3.38 -6.52
CA SER A 116 5.39 2.92 -7.82
C SER A 116 6.47 2.91 -8.88
N GLY A 117 6.41 1.93 -9.78
CA GLY A 117 7.22 1.93 -10.99
C GLY A 117 6.71 2.96 -12.00
N GLU A 118 7.62 3.65 -12.68
CA GLU A 118 7.25 4.65 -13.69
C GLU A 118 6.73 4.02 -14.99
N SER A 119 6.99 2.72 -15.19
CA SER A 119 6.51 1.94 -16.35
C SER A 119 5.36 1.00 -16.01
N ASP A 120 4.67 1.24 -14.89
CA ASP A 120 3.55 0.42 -14.44
C ASP A 120 2.31 0.65 -15.31
N PRO A 121 1.80 -0.38 -16.01
CA PRO A 121 0.60 -0.22 -16.84
C PRO A 121 -0.68 0.04 -16.04
N PHE A 122 -0.68 -0.22 -14.72
CA PHE A 122 -1.80 0.07 -13.82
C PHE A 122 -1.74 1.48 -13.22
N ALA A 123 -0.67 2.24 -13.48
CA ALA A 123 -0.52 3.56 -12.88
C ALA A 123 0.37 4.46 -13.77
N ARG A 124 -0.23 5.13 -14.72
CA ARG A 124 0.50 6.15 -15.50
C ARG A 124 1.10 7.16 -14.54
N VAL A 125 2.42 7.34 -14.64
CA VAL A 125 3.18 8.11 -13.66
C VAL A 125 2.78 9.59 -13.61
N ASP A 126 2.44 10.20 -14.74
CA ASP A 126 1.96 11.58 -14.80
C ASP A 126 0.63 11.75 -14.05
N LEU A 127 -0.30 10.81 -14.23
CA LEU A 127 -1.57 10.82 -13.52
C LEU A 127 -1.40 10.54 -12.04
N LEU A 128 -0.54 9.59 -11.69
CA LEU A 128 -0.25 9.26 -10.29
C LEU A 128 0.34 10.47 -9.56
N ARG A 129 1.32 11.13 -10.15
CA ARG A 129 1.92 12.36 -9.59
C ARG A 129 0.88 13.45 -9.38
N ALA A 130 -0.01 13.67 -10.37
CA ALA A 130 -1.06 14.67 -10.27
C ALA A 130 -2.05 14.36 -9.15
N GLN A 131 -2.47 13.10 -9.01
CA GLN A 131 -3.42 12.70 -7.97
C GLN A 131 -2.81 12.79 -6.57
N VAL A 132 -1.57 12.33 -6.39
CA VAL A 132 -0.89 12.43 -5.09
C VAL A 132 -0.67 13.89 -4.68
N ALA A 133 -0.37 14.77 -5.64
CA ALA A 133 -0.18 16.19 -5.38
C ALA A 133 -1.44 16.88 -4.81
N THR A 134 -2.63 16.31 -5.01
CA THR A 134 -3.87 16.83 -4.42
C THR A 134 -4.07 16.40 -2.98
N GLN A 135 -3.28 15.45 -2.47
CA GLN A 135 -3.40 14.92 -1.12
C GLN A 135 -2.37 15.56 -0.19
N GLN A 136 -2.81 15.96 0.97
CA GLN A 136 -1.93 16.59 1.96
C GLN A 136 -1.16 15.54 2.76
N GLY A 137 0.17 15.71 2.85
CA GLY A 137 1.02 14.85 3.67
C GLY A 137 1.34 13.48 3.07
N TRP A 138 1.00 13.25 1.81
CA TRP A 138 1.37 12.02 1.10
C TRP A 138 2.78 12.14 0.54
N VAL A 139 3.54 11.05 0.64
CA VAL A 139 4.88 10.94 0.06
C VAL A 139 4.84 9.94 -1.08
N LEU A 140 5.26 10.36 -2.27
CA LEU A 140 5.38 9.51 -3.45
C LEU A 140 6.85 9.36 -3.81
N HIS A 141 7.28 8.11 -4.05
CA HIS A 141 8.56 7.82 -4.70
C HIS A 141 8.34 6.90 -5.88
N THR A 142 8.94 7.22 -7.01
CA THR A 142 8.81 6.45 -8.25
C THR A 142 10.15 5.90 -8.70
N TYR A 143 10.12 4.79 -9.44
CA TYR A 143 11.30 4.06 -9.91
C TYR A 143 11.31 3.98 -11.43
N ALA A 144 12.31 4.60 -12.06
CA ALA A 144 12.48 4.55 -13.52
C ALA A 144 12.66 3.11 -14.01
N GLY A 145 11.99 2.74 -15.11
CA GLY A 145 12.10 1.43 -15.72
C GLY A 145 11.44 0.28 -14.96
N VAL A 146 10.81 0.55 -13.85
CA VAL A 146 10.14 -0.47 -13.04
C VAL A 146 8.65 -0.54 -13.43
N GLN A 147 8.14 -1.75 -13.58
CA GLN A 147 6.75 -2.02 -13.93
C GLN A 147 5.86 -2.21 -12.68
N HIS A 148 4.88 -3.12 -12.74
CA HIS A 148 3.87 -3.27 -11.68
C HIS A 148 4.40 -3.93 -10.40
N GLY A 149 5.51 -4.61 -10.40
CA GLY A 149 6.11 -5.23 -9.23
C GLY A 149 7.37 -4.51 -8.77
N LEU A 150 7.55 -4.32 -7.48
CA LEU A 150 8.73 -3.65 -6.90
C LEU A 150 9.87 -4.60 -6.55
N LEU A 151 9.78 -5.89 -6.91
CA LEU A 151 10.85 -6.86 -6.62
C LEU A 151 12.22 -6.44 -7.15
N PRO A 152 12.35 -5.83 -8.35
CA PRO A 152 13.65 -5.36 -8.84
C PRO A 152 14.30 -4.29 -7.97
N VAL A 153 13.54 -3.57 -7.17
CA VAL A 153 13.98 -2.48 -6.29
C VAL A 153 13.59 -2.71 -4.83
N LEU A 154 13.38 -3.98 -4.46
CA LEU A 154 12.78 -4.31 -3.18
C LEU A 154 13.57 -3.78 -1.98
N ASP A 155 14.89 -3.87 -2.01
CA ASP A 155 15.72 -3.38 -0.89
C ASP A 155 15.53 -1.88 -0.66
N ASP A 156 15.59 -1.07 -1.72
CA ASP A 156 15.33 0.38 -1.60
C ASP A 156 13.90 0.65 -1.14
N ALA A 157 12.94 -0.07 -1.71
CA ALA A 157 11.53 0.08 -1.32
C ALA A 157 11.32 -0.21 0.16
N LEU A 158 11.91 -1.30 0.67
CA LEU A 158 11.76 -1.67 2.08
C LEU A 158 12.53 -0.74 3.02
N ASP A 159 13.67 -0.19 2.59
CA ASP A 159 14.36 0.86 3.35
C ASP A 159 13.43 2.07 3.55
N ARG A 160 12.75 2.50 2.49
CA ARG A 160 11.80 3.62 2.56
C ARG A 160 10.60 3.32 3.44
N VAL A 161 10.05 2.10 3.35
CA VAL A 161 8.95 1.68 4.22
C VAL A 161 9.38 1.66 5.68
N ALA A 162 10.55 1.08 5.98
CA ALA A 162 11.05 1.02 7.35
C ALA A 162 11.29 2.41 7.93
N GLU A 163 11.88 3.33 7.16
CA GLU A 163 12.07 4.71 7.58
C GLU A 163 10.72 5.40 7.85
N PHE A 164 9.77 5.26 6.93
CA PHE A 164 8.42 5.80 7.10
C PHE A 164 7.77 5.32 8.41
N VAL A 165 7.83 4.01 8.67
CA VAL A 165 7.23 3.43 9.89
C VAL A 165 7.91 3.98 11.15
N ARG A 166 9.23 4.11 11.16
CA ARG A 166 9.98 4.67 12.30
C ARG A 166 9.62 6.12 12.58
N LEU A 167 9.40 6.92 11.53
CA LEU A 167 9.03 8.33 11.68
C LEU A 167 7.62 8.51 12.27
N LEU A 168 6.76 7.50 12.19
CA LEU A 168 5.42 7.52 12.77
C LEU A 168 5.39 7.13 14.26
N GLY A 169 6.44 6.49 14.70
CA GLY A 169 6.56 5.90 16.02
C GLY A 169 6.80 6.82 17.12
#